data_f1c146a1b30c88fc81c7065eed2827fd
#
_entry.id   f1c146a1b30c88fc81c7065eed2827fd
#
_cell.length_a   1.000
_cell.length_b   1.000
_cell.length_c   1.000
_cell.angle_alpha   90.00
_cell.angle_beta   90.00
_cell.angle_gamma   90.00
#
_symmetry.space_group_name_H-M   'P 1'
#
loop_
_entity.id
_entity.type
_entity.pdbx_description
1 polymer ?
#
loop_
_entity_poly.entity_id
_entity_poly.type
_entity_poly.pdbx_seq_one_letter_code
_entity_poly.pdbx_strand_id
1 'polypeptide(L)'
;MPAQGAVPPSILCEGLWAHFLAAAPSLPTGTPPCPAQLLLPLLCWALASCCTGAVALQPPRITILRMPAEPPHPGENVTISCEAVSGLPELTLLYWLGNSSFVEKLHPDGAVHEGMVLEEPQGSGVVLHRDLHFISFSVWHLHTNFTCVVLSPLGVDTREVQWLPLAPAPAPTKSGGLGWEQGATPDG
;
A
#
# COMPACT_ATOMS: atom_id res chain seq x y z
N MET A 1 1.17 2.25 -23.64
CA MET A 1 2.59 2.63 -23.41
C MET A 1 3.20 1.48 -22.63
N PRO A 2 4.27 0.82 -23.13
CA PRO A 2 4.83 -0.34 -22.45
C PRO A 2 5.66 0.09 -21.24
N ALA A 3 5.47 -0.61 -20.12
CA ALA A 3 6.23 -0.46 -18.89
C ALA A 3 7.70 -0.82 -19.15
N GLN A 4 8.59 0.12 -18.87
CA GLN A 4 10.03 -0.15 -18.86
C GLN A 4 10.36 -0.97 -17.62
N GLY A 5 10.71 -2.24 -17.83
CA GLY A 5 11.18 -3.13 -16.78
C GLY A 5 12.50 -2.61 -16.18
N ALA A 6 12.47 -2.29 -14.91
CA ALA A 6 13.68 -1.99 -14.14
C ALA A 6 14.54 -3.26 -14.06
N VAL A 7 15.75 -3.21 -14.59
CA VAL A 7 16.75 -4.27 -14.50
C VAL A 7 17.28 -4.32 -13.07
N PRO A 8 17.23 -5.46 -12.37
CA PRO A 8 17.74 -5.56 -10.99
C PRO A 8 19.27 -5.35 -10.96
N PRO A 9 19.79 -4.61 -9.96
CA PRO A 9 21.23 -4.25 -9.87
C PRO A 9 22.17 -5.43 -9.63
N SER A 10 21.65 -6.63 -9.36
CA SER A 10 22.45 -7.85 -9.14
C SER A 10 23.19 -8.37 -10.37
N ILE A 11 22.80 -7.97 -11.59
CA ILE A 11 23.43 -8.49 -12.82
C ILE A 11 24.75 -7.79 -13.16
N LEU A 12 25.00 -6.61 -12.60
CA LEU A 12 26.23 -5.84 -12.89
C LEU A 12 27.47 -6.34 -12.11
N CYS A 13 27.31 -7.07 -11.00
CA CYS A 13 28.44 -7.59 -10.23
C CYS A 13 28.95 -8.93 -10.76
N GLU A 14 28.13 -9.78 -11.36
CA GLU A 14 28.57 -11.10 -11.83
C GLU A 14 29.43 -11.03 -13.10
N GLY A 15 29.22 -10.03 -13.95
CA GLY A 15 29.98 -9.87 -15.19
C GLY A 15 31.45 -9.47 -15.01
N LEU A 16 31.81 -8.81 -13.92
CA LEU A 16 33.20 -8.39 -13.64
C LEU A 16 34.07 -9.53 -13.09
N TRP A 17 33.48 -10.52 -12.43
CA TRP A 17 34.23 -11.63 -11.83
C TRP A 17 34.73 -12.63 -12.85
N ALA A 18 34.00 -12.86 -13.94
CA ALA A 18 34.35 -13.80 -14.98
C ALA A 18 35.59 -13.36 -15.81
N HIS A 19 35.83 -12.06 -15.95
CA HIS A 19 36.97 -11.52 -16.63
C HIS A 19 38.26 -11.47 -15.79
N PHE A 20 38.17 -11.47 -14.48
CA PHE A 20 39.33 -11.42 -13.60
C PHE A 20 39.98 -12.78 -13.34
N LEU A 21 39.23 -13.89 -13.45
CA LEU A 21 39.74 -15.25 -13.27
C LEU A 21 40.46 -15.79 -14.52
N ALA A 22 40.26 -15.20 -15.71
CA ALA A 22 40.89 -15.66 -16.96
C ALA A 22 42.28 -15.09 -17.21
N ALA A 23 42.77 -14.15 -16.40
CA ALA A 23 44.05 -13.48 -16.59
C ALA A 23 45.02 -13.70 -15.41
N ALA A 24 45.04 -14.92 -14.87
CA ALA A 24 46.11 -15.28 -13.91
C ALA A 24 47.40 -15.57 -14.70
N PRO A 25 48.45 -14.72 -14.60
CA PRO A 25 49.73 -15.06 -15.21
C PRO A 25 50.35 -16.23 -14.42
N SER A 26 50.80 -17.25 -15.17
CA SER A 26 51.59 -18.37 -14.64
C SER A 26 52.78 -17.82 -13.89
N LEU A 27 52.83 -17.97 -12.58
CA LEU A 27 53.93 -17.54 -11.70
C LEU A 27 55.16 -18.36 -12.03
N PRO A 28 56.35 -17.73 -12.26
CA PRO A 28 57.62 -18.43 -12.23
C PRO A 28 57.93 -18.88 -10.82
N THR A 29 58.18 -20.18 -10.65
CA THR A 29 58.59 -20.83 -9.42
C THR A 29 59.98 -20.30 -9.01
N GLY A 30 60.05 -19.50 -7.91
CA GLY A 30 61.31 -19.22 -7.25
C GLY A 30 61.60 -17.86 -6.64
N THR A 31 60.74 -16.88 -6.77
CA THR A 31 60.91 -15.57 -6.12
C THR A 31 59.92 -15.36 -4.96
N PRO A 32 60.38 -14.87 -3.76
CA PRO A 32 59.43 -14.54 -2.71
C PRO A 32 58.51 -13.41 -3.16
N PRO A 33 57.19 -13.48 -2.89
CA PRO A 33 56.25 -12.46 -3.31
C PRO A 33 56.61 -11.12 -2.68
N CYS A 34 56.75 -10.07 -3.48
CA CYS A 34 56.89 -8.72 -2.99
C CYS A 34 55.67 -8.37 -2.11
N PRO A 35 55.88 -7.64 -0.98
CA PRO A 35 54.79 -7.30 -0.07
C PRO A 35 53.63 -6.54 -0.76
N ALA A 36 53.91 -5.86 -1.87
CA ALA A 36 52.89 -5.20 -2.69
C ALA A 36 51.92 -6.18 -3.37
N GLN A 37 52.33 -7.42 -3.66
CA GLN A 37 51.47 -8.43 -4.29
C GLN A 37 50.45 -9.06 -3.34
N LEU A 38 50.74 -9.02 -2.02
CA LEU A 38 49.82 -9.50 -0.99
C LEU A 38 48.78 -8.43 -0.57
N LEU A 39 49.11 -7.14 -0.75
CA LEU A 39 48.21 -6.05 -0.40
C LEU A 39 47.05 -5.87 -1.36
N LEU A 40 47.24 -6.19 -2.65
CA LEU A 40 46.19 -6.05 -3.66
C LEU A 40 44.95 -6.93 -3.40
N PRO A 41 45.12 -8.24 -3.11
CA PRO A 41 43.96 -9.08 -2.82
C PRO A 41 43.27 -8.71 -1.49
N LEU A 42 44.04 -8.25 -0.49
CA LEU A 42 43.46 -7.79 0.77
C LEU A 42 42.67 -6.49 0.63
N LEU A 43 43.14 -5.57 -0.21
CA LEU A 43 42.40 -4.34 -0.55
C LEU A 43 41.13 -4.66 -1.34
N CYS A 44 41.14 -5.61 -2.30
CA CYS A 44 39.94 -6.06 -3.00
C CYS A 44 38.93 -6.73 -2.06
N TRP A 45 39.41 -7.52 -1.08
CA TRP A 45 38.55 -8.14 -0.08
C TRP A 45 37.91 -7.11 0.84
N ALA A 46 38.66 -6.10 1.27
CA ALA A 46 38.15 -5.02 2.10
C ALA A 46 37.11 -4.17 1.36
N LEU A 47 37.35 -3.87 0.07
CA LEU A 47 36.39 -3.12 -0.76
C LEU A 47 35.14 -3.96 -1.08
N ALA A 48 35.27 -5.26 -1.31
CA ALA A 48 34.12 -6.15 -1.53
C ALA A 48 33.25 -6.27 -0.26
N SER A 49 33.88 -6.28 0.93
CA SER A 49 33.13 -6.29 2.20
C SER A 49 32.36 -5.00 2.48
N CYS A 50 32.78 -3.85 1.93
CA CYS A 50 32.04 -2.60 2.06
C CYS A 50 30.78 -2.57 1.18
N CYS A 51 30.70 -3.38 0.12
CA CYS A 51 29.52 -3.41 -0.77
C CYS A 51 28.37 -4.30 -0.27
N THR A 52 28.57 -5.11 0.78
CA THR A 52 27.57 -6.05 1.28
C THR A 52 26.49 -5.41 2.18
N GLY A 53 26.55 -4.09 2.40
CA GLY A 53 25.62 -3.35 3.25
C GLY A 53 24.62 -2.44 2.53
N ALA A 54 24.50 -2.50 1.22
CA ALA A 54 23.46 -1.73 0.51
C ALA A 54 22.08 -2.34 0.81
N VAL A 55 21.42 -1.85 1.87
CA VAL A 55 20.01 -2.13 2.12
C VAL A 55 19.26 -1.56 0.92
N ALA A 56 18.65 -2.42 0.11
CA ALA A 56 17.80 -1.99 -0.98
C ALA A 56 16.61 -1.24 -0.37
N LEU A 57 16.56 0.08 -0.55
CA LEU A 57 15.45 0.90 -0.10
C LEU A 57 14.19 0.47 -0.87
N GLN A 58 13.18 0.03 -0.12
CA GLN A 58 11.92 -0.43 -0.69
C GLN A 58 11.02 0.77 -1.02
N PRO A 59 10.37 0.78 -2.20
CA PRO A 59 9.36 1.78 -2.51
C PRO A 59 8.19 1.69 -1.51
N PRO A 60 7.44 2.79 -1.32
CA PRO A 60 6.29 2.79 -0.43
C PRO A 60 5.21 1.84 -0.98
N ARG A 61 4.47 1.20 -0.07
CA ARG A 61 3.43 0.24 -0.44
C ARG A 61 2.32 0.22 0.60
N ILE A 62 1.08 0.28 0.14
CA ILE A 62 -0.10 0.09 0.98
C ILE A 62 -0.26 -1.41 1.25
N THR A 63 -0.21 -1.79 2.51
CA THR A 63 -0.31 -3.17 2.97
C THR A 63 -1.74 -3.56 3.26
N ILE A 64 -2.48 -2.70 3.95
CA ILE A 64 -3.85 -2.96 4.38
C ILE A 64 -4.72 -1.74 4.08
N LEU A 65 -5.92 -2.00 3.56
CA LEU A 65 -7.03 -1.07 3.53
C LEU A 65 -8.19 -1.74 4.27
N ARG A 66 -8.45 -1.28 5.51
CA ARG A 66 -9.45 -1.88 6.40
C ARG A 66 -10.77 -1.17 6.25
N MET A 67 -11.75 -1.91 5.73
CA MET A 67 -13.11 -1.46 5.51
C MET A 67 -14.02 -1.90 6.68
N PRO A 68 -15.16 -1.23 6.90
CA PRO A 68 -16.23 -1.76 7.75
C PRO A 68 -16.64 -3.18 7.31
N ALA A 69 -16.96 -4.04 8.26
CA ALA A 69 -17.37 -5.42 7.99
C ALA A 69 -18.72 -5.51 7.27
N GLU A 70 -19.59 -4.53 7.50
CA GLU A 70 -20.91 -4.42 6.89
C GLU A 70 -21.01 -3.11 6.10
N PRO A 71 -21.88 -3.06 5.08
CA PRO A 71 -22.17 -1.81 4.36
C PRO A 71 -22.73 -0.78 5.35
N PRO A 72 -22.13 0.41 5.45
CA PRO A 72 -22.56 1.41 6.42
C PRO A 72 -23.92 1.98 6.05
N HIS A 73 -24.73 2.29 7.10
CA HIS A 73 -26.03 2.91 6.96
C HIS A 73 -25.92 4.45 7.00
N PRO A 74 -26.86 5.15 6.33
CA PRO A 74 -26.92 6.60 6.43
C PRO A 74 -27.04 7.09 7.88
N GLY A 75 -26.21 8.06 8.25
CA GLY A 75 -26.16 8.63 9.60
C GLY A 75 -25.15 7.98 10.54
N GLU A 76 -24.55 6.84 10.16
CA GLU A 76 -23.55 6.16 10.98
C GLU A 76 -22.18 6.86 10.94
N ASN A 77 -21.44 6.74 12.03
CA ASN A 77 -20.03 7.08 12.06
C ASN A 77 -19.23 5.91 11.45
N VAL A 78 -18.44 6.21 10.43
CA VAL A 78 -17.63 5.22 9.72
C VAL A 78 -16.16 5.60 9.78
N THR A 79 -15.30 4.61 9.96
CA THR A 79 -13.85 4.78 9.88
C THR A 79 -13.27 3.76 8.90
N ILE A 80 -12.42 4.22 8.00
CA ILE A 80 -11.62 3.41 7.08
C ILE A 80 -10.17 3.63 7.45
N SER A 81 -9.40 2.55 7.65
CA SER A 81 -7.99 2.64 8.01
C SER A 81 -7.11 2.23 6.84
N CYS A 82 -6.06 3.00 6.60
CA CYS A 82 -5.03 2.71 5.62
C CYS A 82 -3.70 2.48 6.31
N GLU A 83 -3.04 1.37 5.99
CA GLU A 83 -1.73 1.01 6.51
C GLU A 83 -0.74 0.92 5.34
N ALA A 84 0.44 1.51 5.51
CA ALA A 84 1.48 1.50 4.51
C ALA A 84 2.87 1.31 5.12
N VAL A 85 3.79 0.75 4.34
CA VAL A 85 5.20 0.62 4.68
C VAL A 85 6.05 1.38 3.67
N SER A 86 7.19 1.89 4.11
CA SER A 86 8.15 2.57 3.25
C SER A 86 9.59 2.31 3.74
N GLY A 87 10.54 2.29 2.81
CA GLY A 87 11.97 2.26 3.14
C GLY A 87 12.49 3.58 3.71
N LEU A 88 11.71 4.67 3.64
CA LEU A 88 12.01 6.00 4.15
C LEU A 88 10.79 6.58 4.87
N PRO A 89 10.39 6.04 6.04
CA PRO A 89 9.15 6.47 6.70
C PRO A 89 9.14 7.96 7.01
N GLU A 90 10.25 8.54 7.49
CA GLU A 90 10.37 9.96 7.83
C GLU A 90 10.18 10.91 6.63
N LEU A 91 10.33 10.41 5.40
CA LEU A 91 10.13 11.15 4.14
C LEU A 91 8.89 10.68 3.39
N THR A 92 7.99 9.97 4.07
CA THR A 92 6.80 9.38 3.46
C THR A 92 5.55 10.13 3.92
N LEU A 93 4.70 10.46 2.96
CA LEU A 93 3.39 11.05 3.19
C LEU A 93 2.34 9.95 3.00
N LEU A 94 1.41 9.86 3.94
CA LEU A 94 0.22 9.02 3.87
C LEU A 94 -1.01 9.93 3.99
N TYR A 95 -1.89 9.93 2.97
CA TYR A 95 -3.04 10.84 2.92
C TYR A 95 -4.20 10.27 2.11
N TRP A 96 -5.36 10.92 2.20
CA TRP A 96 -6.56 10.52 1.51
C TRP A 96 -6.99 11.54 0.46
N LEU A 97 -7.49 11.03 -0.64
CA LEU A 97 -8.16 11.82 -1.68
C LEU A 97 -9.61 11.38 -1.81
N GLY A 98 -10.47 12.32 -2.14
CA GLY A 98 -11.82 12.09 -2.62
C GLY A 98 -11.96 12.68 -4.03
N ASN A 99 -12.35 11.88 -5.02
CA ASN A 99 -12.43 12.31 -6.43
C ASN A 99 -11.17 13.07 -6.90
N SER A 100 -9.98 12.57 -6.53
CA SER A 100 -8.67 13.17 -6.83
C SER A 100 -8.39 14.53 -6.18
N SER A 101 -9.19 14.97 -5.22
CA SER A 101 -8.97 16.18 -4.41
C SER A 101 -8.71 15.80 -2.96
N PHE A 102 -7.98 16.64 -2.23
CA PHE A 102 -7.79 16.44 -0.78
C PHE A 102 -9.16 16.46 -0.06
N VAL A 103 -9.32 15.55 0.90
CA VAL A 103 -10.58 15.37 1.63
C VAL A 103 -11.03 16.66 2.32
N GLU A 104 -10.13 17.41 2.95
CA GLU A 104 -10.43 18.68 3.62
C GLU A 104 -10.95 19.75 2.66
N LYS A 105 -10.59 19.63 1.38
CA LYS A 105 -11.04 20.54 0.34
C LYS A 105 -12.45 20.23 -0.14
N LEU A 106 -12.82 18.93 -0.15
CA LEU A 106 -14.16 18.48 -0.52
C LEU A 106 -15.15 18.64 0.64
N HIS A 107 -14.67 18.49 1.88
CA HIS A 107 -15.46 18.48 3.09
C HIS A 107 -14.94 19.54 4.08
N PRO A 108 -15.03 20.84 3.73
CA PRO A 108 -14.52 21.93 4.59
C PRO A 108 -15.29 22.05 5.90
N ASP A 109 -16.47 21.42 5.99
CA ASP A 109 -17.30 21.28 7.18
C ASP A 109 -16.79 20.21 8.18
N GLY A 110 -15.78 19.43 7.76
CA GLY A 110 -15.22 18.34 8.56
C GLY A 110 -16.11 17.09 8.63
N ALA A 111 -17.20 17.02 7.85
CA ALA A 111 -18.07 15.83 7.80
C ALA A 111 -17.32 14.56 7.41
N VAL A 112 -16.31 14.70 6.55
CA VAL A 112 -15.29 13.67 6.28
C VAL A 112 -13.93 14.31 6.52
N HIS A 113 -13.09 13.69 7.34
CA HIS A 113 -11.76 14.21 7.67
C HIS A 113 -10.76 13.09 7.89
N GLU A 114 -9.49 13.44 7.71
CA GLU A 114 -8.38 12.53 7.95
C GLU A 114 -7.95 12.56 9.42
N GLY A 115 -7.61 11.37 9.95
CA GLY A 115 -6.92 11.25 11.23
C GLY A 115 -5.46 11.70 11.15
N MET A 116 -4.79 11.72 12.28
CA MET A 116 -3.33 11.91 12.33
C MET A 116 -2.62 10.68 11.78
N VAL A 117 -1.44 10.89 11.18
CA VAL A 117 -0.57 9.78 10.82
C VAL A 117 0.04 9.23 12.11
N LEU A 118 -0.13 7.93 12.32
CA LEU A 118 0.49 7.19 13.41
C LEU A 118 1.59 6.31 12.84
N GLU A 119 2.70 6.21 13.58
CA GLU A 119 3.86 5.39 13.23
C GLU A 119 3.98 4.26 14.24
N GLU A 120 3.93 3.02 13.77
CA GLU A 120 4.08 1.84 14.60
C GLU A 120 5.35 1.07 14.22
N PRO A 121 6.30 0.88 15.14
CA PRO A 121 7.44 0.01 14.89
C PRO A 121 7.00 -1.44 14.67
N GLN A 122 7.37 -2.04 13.55
CA GLN A 122 7.06 -3.43 13.24
C GLN A 122 8.32 -4.18 12.77
N GLY A 123 8.89 -5.00 13.63
CA GLY A 123 10.15 -5.69 13.37
C GLY A 123 11.30 -4.72 13.15
N SER A 124 11.90 -4.71 11.97
CA SER A 124 12.98 -3.78 11.57
C SER A 124 12.49 -2.55 10.80
N GLY A 125 11.18 -2.40 10.60
CA GLY A 125 10.57 -1.32 9.83
C GLY A 125 9.56 -0.51 10.64
N VAL A 126 8.89 0.41 9.96
CA VAL A 126 7.81 1.24 10.50
C VAL A 126 6.60 1.08 9.60
N VAL A 127 5.45 0.87 10.21
CA VAL A 127 4.14 0.91 9.54
C VAL A 127 3.49 2.25 9.81
N LEU A 128 3.06 2.91 8.75
CA LEU A 128 2.32 4.16 8.82
C LEU A 128 0.82 3.84 8.77
N HIS A 129 0.04 4.48 9.66
CA HIS A 129 -1.41 4.35 9.71
C HIS A 129 -2.06 5.71 9.53
N ARG A 130 -3.13 5.77 8.76
CA ARG A 130 -3.99 6.95 8.68
C ARG A 130 -5.43 6.55 8.45
N ASP A 131 -6.30 7.05 9.33
CA ASP A 131 -7.74 6.83 9.24
C ASP A 131 -8.43 7.91 8.43
N LEU A 132 -9.52 7.53 7.79
CA LEU A 132 -10.51 8.41 7.19
C LEU A 132 -11.81 8.27 7.96
N HIS A 133 -12.28 9.36 8.57
CA HIS A 133 -13.45 9.39 9.43
C HIS A 133 -14.63 10.06 8.72
N PHE A 134 -15.79 9.42 8.79
CA PHE A 134 -17.09 9.95 8.36
C PHE A 134 -17.93 10.17 9.62
N ILE A 135 -18.25 11.41 9.96
CA ILE A 135 -19.08 11.74 11.14
C ILE A 135 -20.52 11.28 10.93
N SER A 136 -21.03 11.40 9.71
CA SER A 136 -22.35 10.93 9.33
C SER A 136 -22.28 10.40 7.89
N PHE A 137 -22.26 9.08 7.76
CA PHE A 137 -22.20 8.45 6.46
C PHE A 137 -23.46 8.76 5.64
N SER A 138 -23.29 8.99 4.36
CA SER A 138 -24.41 9.23 3.44
C SER A 138 -24.25 8.47 2.13
N VAL A 139 -25.34 8.28 1.40
CA VAL A 139 -25.33 7.62 0.09
C VAL A 139 -24.40 8.32 -0.91
N TRP A 140 -24.17 9.62 -0.77
CA TRP A 140 -23.25 10.38 -1.62
C TRP A 140 -21.80 9.92 -1.48
N HIS A 141 -21.40 9.43 -0.30
CA HIS A 141 -20.06 8.90 -0.08
C HIS A 141 -19.80 7.61 -0.88
N LEU A 142 -20.86 6.84 -1.21
CA LEU A 142 -20.74 5.68 -2.09
C LEU A 142 -20.38 6.06 -3.55
N HIS A 143 -20.69 7.29 -3.95
CA HIS A 143 -20.38 7.81 -5.29
C HIS A 143 -19.08 8.63 -5.33
N THR A 144 -18.45 8.84 -4.18
CA THR A 144 -17.16 9.50 -4.09
C THR A 144 -16.05 8.45 -4.14
N ASN A 145 -15.12 8.60 -5.06
CA ASN A 145 -13.96 7.73 -5.14
C ASN A 145 -12.91 8.16 -4.10
N PHE A 146 -12.93 7.50 -2.94
CA PHE A 146 -11.91 7.71 -1.92
C PHE A 146 -10.69 6.84 -2.22
N THR A 147 -9.50 7.45 -2.12
CA THR A 147 -8.23 6.80 -2.44
C THR A 147 -7.23 7.08 -1.33
N CYS A 148 -6.68 6.03 -0.74
CA CYS A 148 -5.49 6.14 0.11
C CYS A 148 -4.26 6.26 -0.77
N VAL A 149 -3.36 7.18 -0.44
CA VAL A 149 -2.12 7.45 -1.17
C VAL A 149 -0.95 7.42 -0.22
N VAL A 150 0.08 6.64 -0.55
CA VAL A 150 1.39 6.70 0.10
C VAL A 150 2.42 7.19 -0.91
N LEU A 151 3.15 8.24 -0.56
CA LEU A 151 4.12 8.91 -1.41
C LEU A 151 5.44 9.09 -0.68
N SER A 152 6.54 8.68 -1.32
CA SER A 152 7.90 8.92 -0.83
C SER A 152 8.84 9.26 -1.99
N PRO A 153 10.10 9.66 -1.73
CA PRO A 153 11.10 9.84 -2.79
C PRO A 153 11.38 8.59 -3.62
N LEU A 154 11.00 7.40 -3.10
CA LEU A 154 11.20 6.10 -3.76
C LEU A 154 10.05 5.71 -4.68
N GLY A 155 8.92 6.42 -4.64
CA GLY A 155 7.76 6.16 -5.47
C GLY A 155 6.44 6.47 -4.79
N VAL A 156 5.36 5.99 -5.40
CA VAL A 156 3.98 6.18 -4.94
C VAL A 156 3.22 4.86 -5.08
N ASP A 157 2.33 4.60 -4.11
CA ASP A 157 1.32 3.55 -4.21
C ASP A 157 -0.04 4.13 -3.83
N THR A 158 -1.12 3.60 -4.45
CA THR A 158 -2.48 4.09 -4.24
C THR A 158 -3.44 2.92 -4.13
N ARG A 159 -4.46 3.05 -3.27
CA ARG A 159 -5.53 2.07 -3.17
C ARG A 159 -6.88 2.74 -3.01
N GLU A 160 -7.81 2.38 -3.88
CA GLU A 160 -9.18 2.90 -3.86
C GLU A 160 -10.05 2.12 -2.89
N VAL A 161 -10.97 2.85 -2.23
CA VAL A 161 -12.00 2.26 -1.38
C VAL A 161 -13.03 1.54 -2.25
N GLN A 162 -13.27 0.27 -1.96
CA GLN A 162 -14.28 -0.53 -2.63
C GLN A 162 -15.42 -0.78 -1.64
N TRP A 163 -16.52 -0.02 -1.78
CA TRP A 163 -17.69 -0.22 -0.94
C TRP A 163 -18.36 -1.56 -1.26
N LEU A 164 -18.76 -2.28 -0.21
CA LEU A 164 -19.58 -3.46 -0.39
C LEU A 164 -20.92 -3.08 -1.00
N PRO A 165 -21.46 -3.85 -1.97
CA PRO A 165 -22.80 -3.59 -2.51
C PRO A 165 -23.82 -3.64 -1.37
N LEU A 166 -24.69 -2.61 -1.29
CA LEU A 166 -25.85 -2.69 -0.41
C LEU A 166 -26.70 -3.92 -0.83
N ALA A 167 -27.03 -4.77 0.16
CA ALA A 167 -27.96 -5.86 -0.10
C ALA A 167 -29.26 -5.29 -0.70
N PRO A 168 -29.81 -5.91 -1.76
CA PRO A 168 -31.09 -5.46 -2.31
C PRO A 168 -32.14 -5.48 -1.21
N ALA A 169 -32.86 -4.37 -1.07
CA ALA A 169 -33.96 -4.29 -0.10
C ALA A 169 -34.89 -5.50 -0.26
N PRO A 170 -35.30 -6.16 0.85
CA PRO A 170 -36.22 -7.27 0.75
C PRO A 170 -37.45 -6.83 -0.04
N ALA A 171 -37.81 -7.60 -1.07
CA ALA A 171 -38.99 -7.30 -1.90
C ALA A 171 -40.21 -7.14 -0.97
N PRO A 172 -41.03 -6.12 -1.17
CA PRO A 172 -42.20 -5.93 -0.33
C PRO A 172 -43.05 -7.20 -0.39
N THR A 173 -43.12 -7.88 0.77
CA THR A 173 -43.99 -9.05 0.91
C THR A 173 -45.40 -8.55 0.67
N LYS A 174 -46.00 -8.95 -0.44
CA LYS A 174 -47.43 -8.72 -0.67
C LYS A 174 -48.17 -9.40 0.48
N SER A 175 -48.55 -8.61 1.48
CA SER A 175 -49.47 -9.02 2.52
C SER A 175 -50.76 -9.40 1.77
N GLY A 176 -51.02 -10.70 1.71
CA GLY A 176 -52.27 -11.21 1.11
C GLY A 176 -53.41 -10.61 1.85
N GLY A 177 -54.15 -9.73 1.17
CA GLY A 177 -55.40 -9.20 1.67
C GLY A 177 -56.34 -10.37 1.93
N LEU A 178 -56.68 -10.56 3.21
CA LEU A 178 -57.80 -11.39 3.63
C LEU A 178 -59.08 -10.79 3.02
N GLY A 179 -59.58 -11.44 1.99
CA GLY A 179 -60.88 -11.11 1.42
C GLY A 179 -61.96 -11.29 2.48
N TRP A 180 -62.66 -10.22 2.79
CA TRP A 180 -63.91 -10.24 3.53
C TRP A 180 -65.01 -10.66 2.54
N GLU A 181 -65.37 -11.93 2.51
CA GLU A 181 -66.61 -12.36 1.88
C GLU A 181 -67.74 -11.90 2.75
N GLN A 182 -68.46 -10.88 2.31
CA GLN A 182 -69.76 -10.53 2.83
C GLN A 182 -70.77 -11.55 2.40
N GLY A 183 -71.22 -12.42 3.32
CA GLY A 183 -72.34 -13.32 3.12
C GLY A 183 -73.60 -12.50 2.92
N ALA A 184 -74.21 -12.58 1.72
CA ALA A 184 -75.54 -12.12 1.48
C ALA A 184 -76.53 -13.17 2.01
N THR A 185 -77.35 -12.80 2.94
CA THR A 185 -78.51 -13.53 3.39
C THR A 185 -79.67 -13.27 2.43
N PRO A 186 -80.30 -14.28 1.91
CA PRO A 186 -81.58 -14.11 1.18
C PRO A 186 -82.73 -14.17 2.19
N ASP A 187 -83.49 -13.07 2.29
CA ASP A 187 -84.80 -13.08 2.93
C ASP A 187 -85.84 -13.53 1.94
N GLY A 188 -86.72 -14.41 2.47
CA GLY A 188 -87.95 -14.87 1.83
C GLY A 188 -89.10 -13.90 1.91
#